data_8aa45436bd1af98a1b99f6e857c09824
#
_entry.id   8aa45436bd1af98a1b99f6e857c09824
#
_cell.length_a   1.000
_cell.length_b   1.000
_cell.length_c   1.000
_cell.angle_alpha   90.00
_cell.angle_beta   90.00
_cell.angle_gamma   90.00
#
_symmetry.space_group_name_H-M   'P 1'
#
loop_
_entity.id
_entity.type
_entity.pdbx_description
1 polymer ?
#
loop_
_entity_poly.entity_id
_entity_poly.type
_entity_poly.pdbx_seq_one_letter_code
_entity_poly.pdbx_strand_id
1 'polypeptide(L)'
;MLSIIQAAGWPIWPLLACSIAALALIFERTYSLQTKRVIPPQLLDEVLILSHPALLKPESIEQLKSHCALGEIIVAGLNHMQRKPASIESELRAVVEASGRRVNSKLEQYLSALGSIASVAPLLGLFGTVIGMIEIFGAQTPGTGNPAQLAHGISVALYNTAFGLVIAIPSLVM
;
A
#
# COMPACT_ATOMS: atom_id res chain seq x y z
N MET A 1 4.15 23.04 -17.50
CA MET A 1 4.37 21.75 -16.83
C MET A 1 5.70 21.12 -17.22
N LEU A 2 5.97 20.85 -18.51
CA LEU A 2 7.25 20.26 -18.96
C LEU A 2 8.48 21.15 -18.60
N SER A 3 8.34 22.45 -18.63
CA SER A 3 9.42 23.39 -18.23
C SER A 3 9.81 23.28 -16.75
N ILE A 4 8.87 22.98 -15.87
CA ILE A 4 9.13 22.77 -14.44
C ILE A 4 9.88 21.47 -14.22
N ILE A 5 9.51 20.39 -14.94
CA ILE A 5 10.19 19.10 -14.88
C ILE A 5 11.63 19.20 -15.37
N GLN A 6 11.86 19.96 -16.45
CA GLN A 6 13.21 20.21 -16.96
C GLN A 6 14.06 21.07 -16.02
N ALA A 7 13.44 22.04 -15.35
CA ALA A 7 14.11 22.92 -14.40
C ALA A 7 14.44 22.23 -13.07
N ALA A 8 13.63 21.24 -12.66
CA ALA A 8 13.82 20.51 -11.39
C ALA A 8 15.02 19.53 -11.39
N GLY A 9 15.64 19.32 -12.55
CA GLY A 9 16.86 18.51 -12.69
C GLY A 9 16.63 17.01 -12.54
N TRP A 10 17.73 16.26 -12.43
CA TRP A 10 17.68 14.78 -12.35
C TRP A 10 16.95 14.22 -11.10
N PRO A 11 16.89 14.90 -9.92
CA PRO A 11 16.20 14.35 -8.74
C PRO A 11 14.70 14.15 -8.91
N ILE A 12 14.07 14.74 -9.93
CA ILE A 12 12.64 14.55 -10.19
C ILE A 12 12.32 13.13 -10.70
N TRP A 13 13.25 12.45 -11.33
CA TRP A 13 13.02 11.11 -11.89
C TRP A 13 12.69 10.04 -10.82
N PRO A 14 13.46 9.93 -9.72
CA PRO A 14 13.08 9.07 -8.60
C PRO A 14 11.72 9.41 -8.00
N LEU A 15 11.38 10.70 -7.90
CA LEU A 15 10.06 11.14 -7.41
C LEU A 15 8.93 10.71 -8.33
N LEU A 16 9.11 10.81 -9.65
CA LEU A 16 8.14 10.32 -10.63
C LEU A 16 7.95 8.80 -10.52
N ALA A 17 9.03 8.05 -10.37
CA ALA A 17 8.95 6.60 -10.15
C ALA A 17 8.17 6.26 -8.88
N CYS A 18 8.44 6.95 -7.76
CA CYS A 18 7.67 6.82 -6.52
C CYS A 18 6.20 7.20 -6.70
N SER A 19 5.90 8.24 -7.48
CA SER A 19 4.52 8.67 -7.77
C SER A 19 3.74 7.58 -8.50
N ILE A 20 4.32 7.01 -9.55
CA ILE A 20 3.68 5.94 -10.33
C ILE A 20 3.47 4.71 -9.46
N ALA A 21 4.48 4.31 -8.67
CA ALA A 21 4.37 3.19 -7.76
C ALA A 21 3.30 3.41 -6.68
N ALA A 22 3.26 4.62 -6.07
CA ALA A 22 2.25 4.99 -5.08
C ALA A 22 0.84 4.92 -5.67
N LEU A 23 0.62 5.52 -6.85
CA LEU A 23 -0.67 5.49 -7.51
C LEU A 23 -1.11 4.05 -7.83
N ALA A 24 -0.22 3.23 -8.37
CA ALA A 24 -0.52 1.83 -8.67
C ALA A 24 -0.93 1.05 -7.41
N LEU A 25 -0.19 1.23 -6.31
CA LEU A 25 -0.50 0.59 -5.03
C LEU A 25 -1.79 1.12 -4.39
N ILE A 26 -2.07 2.42 -4.48
CA ILE A 26 -3.31 3.03 -3.99
C ILE A 26 -4.52 2.46 -4.76
N PHE A 27 -4.45 2.41 -6.10
CA PHE A 27 -5.52 1.83 -6.90
C PHE A 27 -5.73 0.35 -6.62
N GLU A 28 -4.66 -0.43 -6.53
CA GLU A 28 -4.71 -1.84 -6.17
C GLU A 28 -5.35 -2.04 -4.80
N ARG A 29 -4.98 -1.23 -3.80
CA ARG A 29 -5.54 -1.29 -2.44
C ARG A 29 -7.01 -0.92 -2.40
N THR A 30 -7.39 0.18 -3.03
CA THR A 30 -8.78 0.60 -3.11
C THR A 30 -9.66 -0.48 -3.73
N TYR A 31 -9.13 -1.21 -4.72
CA TYR A 31 -9.84 -2.30 -5.37
C TYR A 31 -9.85 -3.60 -4.55
N SER A 32 -8.73 -3.95 -3.92
CA SER A 32 -8.55 -5.19 -3.15
C SER A 32 -9.27 -5.17 -1.81
N LEU A 33 -9.27 -4.01 -1.12
CA LEU A 33 -9.89 -3.84 0.21
C LEU A 33 -11.38 -3.45 0.15
N GLN A 34 -12.04 -3.56 -1.00
CA GLN A 34 -13.49 -3.37 -1.05
C GLN A 34 -14.17 -4.33 -0.08
N THR A 35 -15.02 -3.79 0.81
CA THR A 35 -15.74 -4.54 1.86
C THR A 35 -16.49 -5.75 1.31
N LYS A 36 -17.01 -5.66 0.08
CA LYS A 36 -17.69 -6.78 -0.60
C LYS A 36 -16.78 -7.98 -0.88
N ARG A 37 -15.48 -7.79 -0.99
CA ARG A 37 -14.48 -8.86 -1.21
C ARG A 37 -13.90 -9.41 0.09
N VAL A 38 -13.88 -8.60 1.15
CA VAL A 38 -13.34 -9.03 2.45
C VAL A 38 -14.42 -9.77 3.25
N ILE A 39 -15.63 -9.22 3.32
CA ILE A 39 -16.77 -9.77 4.07
C ILE A 39 -18.03 -9.59 3.23
N PRO A 40 -18.41 -10.54 2.37
CA PRO A 40 -19.69 -10.51 1.68
C PRO A 40 -20.83 -10.60 2.70
N PRO A 41 -21.92 -9.84 2.54
CA PRO A 41 -23.05 -9.85 3.48
C PRO A 41 -23.76 -11.20 3.59
N GLN A 42 -23.66 -12.05 2.58
CA GLN A 42 -24.27 -13.40 2.54
C GLN A 42 -23.40 -14.48 3.20
N LEU A 43 -22.19 -14.14 3.63
CA LEU A 43 -21.21 -15.10 4.16
C LEU A 43 -21.71 -15.78 5.45
N LEU A 44 -22.42 -15.04 6.31
CA LEU A 44 -23.02 -15.59 7.53
C LEU A 44 -24.07 -16.65 7.24
N ASP A 45 -24.91 -16.44 6.25
CA ASP A 45 -25.95 -17.39 5.87
C ASP A 45 -25.33 -18.64 5.22
N GLU A 46 -24.31 -18.46 4.36
CA GLU A 46 -23.56 -19.58 3.78
C GLU A 46 -22.82 -20.42 4.83
N VAL A 47 -22.22 -19.77 5.83
CA VAL A 47 -21.54 -20.47 6.94
C VAL A 47 -22.51 -21.22 7.83
N LEU A 48 -23.68 -20.65 8.12
CA LEU A 48 -24.73 -21.32 8.88
C LEU A 48 -25.27 -22.56 8.15
N ILE A 49 -25.41 -22.49 6.83
CA ILE A 49 -25.80 -23.65 6.00
C ILE A 49 -24.69 -24.71 5.99
N LEU A 50 -23.43 -24.29 5.87
CA LEU A 50 -22.25 -25.15 5.86
C LEU A 50 -21.92 -25.76 7.25
N SER A 51 -22.45 -25.20 8.35
CA SER A 51 -22.29 -25.79 9.69
C SER A 51 -23.05 -27.11 9.87
N HIS A 52 -23.98 -27.45 8.96
CA HIS A 52 -24.61 -28.78 8.93
C HIS A 52 -23.71 -29.79 8.19
N PRO A 53 -23.22 -30.86 8.87
CA PRO A 53 -22.25 -31.82 8.31
C PRO A 53 -22.68 -32.50 7.01
N ALA A 54 -23.99 -32.56 6.74
CA ALA A 54 -24.56 -33.19 5.55
C ALA A 54 -24.46 -32.37 4.25
N LEU A 55 -24.15 -31.07 4.34
CA LEU A 55 -24.18 -30.13 3.21
C LEU A 55 -22.79 -29.68 2.74
N LEU A 56 -21.74 -30.19 3.35
CA LEU A 56 -20.34 -29.88 3.02
C LEU A 56 -19.91 -30.52 1.70
N LYS A 57 -20.31 -29.92 0.57
CA LYS A 57 -19.76 -30.27 -0.73
C LYS A 57 -18.37 -29.64 -0.88
N PRO A 58 -17.36 -30.40 -1.36
CA PRO A 58 -16.00 -29.88 -1.55
C PRO A 58 -15.95 -28.66 -2.48
N GLU A 59 -16.86 -28.58 -3.46
CA GLU A 59 -16.99 -27.43 -4.37
C GLU A 59 -17.41 -26.13 -3.66
N SER A 60 -18.32 -26.22 -2.68
CA SER A 60 -18.78 -25.04 -1.91
C SER A 60 -17.67 -24.52 -0.97
N ILE A 61 -16.83 -25.42 -0.43
CA ILE A 61 -15.68 -25.07 0.40
C ILE A 61 -14.63 -24.32 -0.44
N GLU A 62 -14.37 -24.77 -1.67
CA GLU A 62 -13.38 -24.17 -2.55
C GLU A 62 -13.85 -22.79 -3.07
N GLN A 63 -15.13 -22.64 -3.34
CA GLN A 63 -15.75 -21.36 -3.67
C GLN A 63 -15.65 -20.35 -2.50
N LEU A 64 -15.94 -20.79 -1.27
CA LEU A 64 -15.84 -19.95 -0.08
C LEU A 64 -14.39 -19.46 0.15
N LYS A 65 -13.41 -20.33 -0.08
CA LYS A 65 -12.00 -20.03 0.06
C LYS A 65 -11.50 -19.01 -0.98
N SER A 66 -12.05 -19.04 -2.18
CA SER A 66 -11.62 -18.15 -3.29
C SER A 66 -12.32 -16.79 -3.29
N HIS A 67 -13.50 -16.67 -2.67
CA HIS A 67 -14.34 -15.48 -2.78
C HIS A 67 -14.05 -14.41 -1.73
N CYS A 68 -13.54 -14.78 -0.55
CA CYS A 68 -13.31 -13.80 0.52
C CYS A 68 -12.19 -14.22 1.50
N ALA A 69 -11.54 -13.20 2.05
CA ALA A 69 -10.46 -13.38 3.01
C ALA A 69 -10.91 -14.13 4.30
N LEU A 70 -12.13 -13.84 4.76
CA LEU A 70 -12.74 -14.50 5.92
C LEU A 70 -13.06 -15.97 5.62
N GLY A 71 -13.43 -16.31 4.37
CA GLY A 71 -13.70 -17.67 3.94
C GLY A 71 -12.48 -18.58 4.08
N GLU A 72 -11.27 -18.10 3.81
CA GLU A 72 -10.02 -18.86 4.02
C GLU A 72 -9.85 -19.28 5.49
N ILE A 73 -10.22 -18.42 6.43
CA ILE A 73 -10.14 -18.68 7.87
C ILE A 73 -11.19 -19.72 8.30
N ILE A 74 -12.43 -19.53 7.85
CA ILE A 74 -13.54 -20.44 8.17
C ILE A 74 -13.27 -21.84 7.63
N VAL A 75 -12.84 -21.93 6.37
CA VAL A 75 -12.49 -23.20 5.74
C VAL A 75 -11.36 -23.92 6.48
N ALA A 76 -10.36 -23.19 6.99
CA ALA A 76 -9.30 -23.78 7.79
C ALA A 76 -9.86 -24.43 9.08
N GLY A 77 -10.79 -23.76 9.77
CA GLY A 77 -11.46 -24.29 10.94
C GLY A 77 -12.33 -25.53 10.63
N LEU A 78 -13.16 -25.47 9.58
CA LEU A 78 -14.01 -26.58 9.16
C LEU A 78 -13.20 -27.81 8.76
N ASN A 79 -12.14 -27.65 7.99
CA ASN A 79 -11.25 -28.76 7.62
C ASN A 79 -10.57 -29.39 8.84
N HIS A 80 -10.22 -28.60 9.85
CA HIS A 80 -9.65 -29.12 11.08
C HIS A 80 -10.68 -29.97 11.84
N MET A 81 -11.91 -29.49 11.99
CA MET A 81 -13.01 -30.21 12.64
C MET A 81 -13.35 -31.53 11.92
N GLN A 82 -13.32 -31.54 10.59
CA GLN A 82 -13.54 -32.76 9.81
C GLN A 82 -12.44 -33.81 10.01
N ARG A 83 -11.19 -33.38 10.08
CA ARG A 83 -10.04 -34.32 10.27
C ARG A 83 -9.91 -34.82 11.69
N LYS A 84 -10.31 -34.03 12.67
CA LYS A 84 -10.22 -34.36 14.10
C LYS A 84 -11.52 -33.95 14.81
N PRO A 85 -12.60 -34.75 14.73
CA PRO A 85 -13.88 -34.40 15.36
C PRO A 85 -13.82 -34.29 16.89
N ALA A 86 -12.83 -34.93 17.52
CA ALA A 86 -12.59 -34.92 18.98
C ALA A 86 -11.51 -33.88 19.37
N SER A 87 -11.19 -32.92 18.51
CA SER A 87 -10.19 -31.89 18.84
C SER A 87 -10.66 -31.01 19.98
N ILE A 88 -9.71 -30.64 20.87
CA ILE A 88 -9.94 -29.71 21.96
C ILE A 88 -10.14 -28.32 21.39
N GLU A 89 -11.02 -27.51 21.99
CA GLU A 89 -11.28 -26.12 21.57
C GLU A 89 -10.01 -25.28 21.36
N SER A 90 -8.99 -25.52 22.17
CA SER A 90 -7.69 -24.84 22.06
C SER A 90 -6.94 -25.17 20.76
N GLU A 91 -7.06 -26.40 20.24
CA GLU A 91 -6.44 -26.77 18.96
C GLU A 91 -7.14 -26.09 17.78
N LEU A 92 -8.48 -26.06 17.81
CA LEU A 92 -9.27 -25.37 16.79
C LEU A 92 -8.96 -23.87 16.77
N ARG A 93 -8.90 -23.25 17.96
CA ARG A 93 -8.54 -21.86 18.10
C ARG A 93 -7.16 -21.55 17.54
N ALA A 94 -6.17 -22.40 17.81
CA ALA A 94 -4.82 -22.22 17.28
C ALA A 94 -4.77 -22.28 15.74
N VAL A 95 -5.55 -23.17 15.11
CA VAL A 95 -5.64 -23.30 13.65
C VAL A 95 -6.30 -22.06 13.04
N VAL A 96 -7.39 -21.58 13.62
CA VAL A 96 -8.10 -20.38 13.18
C VAL A 96 -7.21 -19.14 13.31
N GLU A 97 -6.51 -18.98 14.43
CA GLU A 97 -5.55 -17.90 14.64
C GLU A 97 -4.37 -17.94 13.66
N ALA A 98 -3.84 -19.14 13.40
CA ALA A 98 -2.75 -19.29 12.43
C ALA A 98 -3.19 -18.92 11.01
N SER A 99 -4.41 -19.32 10.61
CA SER A 99 -5.00 -18.94 9.34
C SER A 99 -5.28 -17.43 9.29
N GLY A 100 -5.81 -16.85 10.38
CA GLY A 100 -6.04 -15.41 10.50
C GLY A 100 -4.76 -14.59 10.33
N ARG A 101 -3.67 -14.99 11.00
CA ARG A 101 -2.36 -14.34 10.83
C ARG A 101 -1.86 -14.39 9.38
N ARG A 102 -2.06 -15.53 8.70
CA ARG A 102 -1.67 -15.67 7.28
C ARG A 102 -2.48 -14.75 6.37
N VAL A 103 -3.79 -14.68 6.57
CA VAL A 103 -4.69 -13.80 5.82
C VAL A 103 -4.35 -12.33 6.08
N ASN A 104 -4.12 -11.96 7.34
CA ASN A 104 -3.72 -10.61 7.73
C ASN A 104 -2.40 -10.22 7.07
N SER A 105 -1.39 -11.09 7.09
CA SER A 105 -0.11 -10.86 6.42
C SER A 105 -0.25 -10.64 4.91
N LYS A 106 -1.15 -11.38 4.24
CA LYS A 106 -1.48 -11.14 2.82
C LYS A 106 -2.14 -9.78 2.60
N LEU A 107 -3.05 -9.39 3.49
CA LEU A 107 -3.72 -8.10 3.43
C LEU A 107 -2.77 -6.93 3.72
N GLU A 108 -1.76 -7.10 4.56
CA GLU A 108 -0.78 -6.07 4.93
C GLU A 108 0.40 -5.96 3.96
N GLN A 109 0.58 -6.93 3.07
CA GLN A 109 1.78 -7.06 2.23
C GLN A 109 2.16 -5.76 1.49
N TYR A 110 1.19 -5.03 0.96
CA TYR A 110 1.42 -3.80 0.20
C TYR A 110 1.36 -2.52 1.06
N LEU A 111 0.81 -2.58 2.29
CA LEU A 111 0.80 -1.45 3.21
C LEU A 111 2.22 -1.07 3.64
N SER A 112 3.09 -2.04 3.85
CA SER A 112 4.51 -1.80 4.15
C SER A 112 5.22 -1.05 3.02
N ALA A 113 4.93 -1.39 1.76
CA ALA A 113 5.48 -0.68 0.60
C ALA A 113 4.96 0.77 0.51
N LEU A 114 3.66 0.99 0.74
CA LEU A 114 3.07 2.34 0.80
C LEU A 114 3.68 3.17 1.93
N GLY A 115 3.85 2.60 3.13
CA GLY A 115 4.53 3.25 4.25
C GLY A 115 5.98 3.63 3.94
N SER A 116 6.70 2.78 3.21
CA SER A 116 8.04 3.08 2.74
C SER A 116 8.06 4.26 1.76
N ILE A 117 7.14 4.29 0.78
CA ILE A 117 7.02 5.41 -0.15
C ILE A 117 6.64 6.70 0.59
N ALA A 118 5.70 6.64 1.53
CA ALA A 118 5.29 7.78 2.34
C ALA A 118 6.45 8.41 3.13
N SER A 119 7.38 7.58 3.59
CA SER A 119 8.56 8.03 4.32
C SER A 119 9.68 8.52 3.40
N VAL A 120 9.90 7.87 2.26
CA VAL A 120 11.02 8.17 1.35
C VAL A 120 10.71 9.34 0.42
N ALA A 121 9.46 9.51 -0.03
CA ALA A 121 9.12 10.57 -0.98
C ALA A 121 9.42 12.00 -0.48
N PRO A 122 9.13 12.38 0.79
CA PRO A 122 9.53 13.69 1.30
C PRO A 122 11.05 13.87 1.39
N LEU A 123 11.77 12.80 1.74
CA LEU A 123 13.24 12.84 1.80
C LEU A 123 13.86 13.03 0.41
N LEU A 124 13.31 12.39 -0.62
CA LEU A 124 13.71 12.61 -2.01
C LEU A 124 13.39 14.04 -2.46
N GLY A 125 12.25 14.58 -2.04
CA GLY A 125 11.90 15.98 -2.29
C GLY A 125 12.88 16.95 -1.65
N LEU A 126 13.22 16.72 -0.38
CA LEU A 126 14.23 17.50 0.34
C LEU A 126 15.60 17.38 -0.33
N PHE A 127 15.99 16.17 -0.70
CA PHE A 127 17.25 15.93 -1.43
C PHE A 127 17.29 16.72 -2.73
N GLY A 128 16.20 16.78 -3.48
CA GLY A 128 16.09 17.59 -4.69
C GLY A 128 16.27 19.10 -4.42
N THR A 129 15.78 19.62 -3.28
CA THR A 129 16.04 21.03 -2.92
C THR A 129 17.49 21.29 -2.60
N VAL A 130 18.16 20.38 -1.90
CA VAL A 130 19.59 20.52 -1.56
C VAL A 130 20.44 20.55 -2.84
N ILE A 131 20.21 19.64 -3.77
CA ILE A 131 20.91 19.61 -5.06
C ILE A 131 20.65 20.89 -5.85
N GLY A 132 19.38 21.31 -5.98
CA GLY A 132 19.01 22.55 -6.68
C GLY A 132 19.69 23.79 -6.07
N MET A 133 19.78 23.87 -4.75
CA MET A 133 20.47 24.97 -4.08
C MET A 133 21.98 24.95 -4.34
N ILE A 134 22.61 23.79 -4.33
CA ILE A 134 24.04 23.63 -4.65
C ILE A 134 24.31 24.10 -6.09
N GLU A 135 23.48 23.72 -7.05
CA GLU A 135 23.63 24.12 -8.45
C GLU A 135 23.50 25.63 -8.61
N ILE A 136 22.51 26.25 -7.95
CA ILE A 136 22.26 27.69 -8.02
C ILE A 136 23.45 28.46 -7.43
N PHE A 137 23.90 28.10 -6.24
CA PHE A 137 25.03 28.79 -5.60
C PHE A 137 26.36 28.52 -6.31
N GLY A 138 26.53 27.31 -6.85
CA GLY A 138 27.72 26.96 -7.63
C GLY A 138 27.84 27.68 -8.96
N ALA A 139 26.71 28.10 -9.55
CA ALA A 139 26.67 28.87 -10.79
C ALA A 139 26.88 30.38 -10.57
N GLN A 140 26.87 30.86 -9.34
CA GLN A 140 27.07 32.31 -9.06
C GLN A 140 28.55 32.67 -9.05
N THR A 141 28.88 33.63 -9.92
CA THR A 141 30.23 34.27 -9.92
C THR A 141 30.24 35.40 -8.89
N PRO A 142 31.30 35.56 -8.09
CA PRO A 142 31.40 36.66 -7.13
C PRO A 142 31.26 38.01 -7.82
N GLY A 143 30.29 38.82 -7.39
CA GLY A 143 30.07 40.18 -7.89
C GLY A 143 29.08 40.35 -9.05
N THR A 144 28.55 39.28 -9.66
CA THR A 144 27.61 39.37 -10.80
C THR A 144 26.28 38.65 -10.57
N GLY A 145 25.97 38.28 -9.32
CA GLY A 145 24.76 37.55 -9.01
C GLY A 145 23.47 38.27 -9.39
N ASN A 146 22.64 37.65 -10.22
CA ASN A 146 21.31 38.15 -10.56
C ASN A 146 20.27 37.66 -9.52
N PRO A 147 19.71 38.58 -8.68
CA PRO A 147 18.73 38.18 -7.67
C PRO A 147 17.49 37.48 -8.23
N ALA A 148 17.07 37.80 -9.46
CA ALA A 148 15.93 37.17 -10.11
C ALA A 148 16.22 35.70 -10.48
N GLN A 149 17.42 35.40 -10.95
CA GLN A 149 17.85 34.00 -11.22
C GLN A 149 17.92 33.18 -9.93
N LEU A 150 18.43 33.78 -8.85
CA LEU A 150 18.50 33.14 -7.54
C LEU A 150 17.09 32.83 -7.04
N ALA A 151 16.16 33.79 -7.07
CA ALA A 151 14.78 33.62 -6.67
C ALA A 151 14.07 32.52 -7.50
N HIS A 152 14.30 32.51 -8.81
CA HIS A 152 13.74 31.49 -9.71
C HIS A 152 14.25 30.10 -9.35
N GLY A 153 15.57 29.94 -9.16
CA GLY A 153 16.15 28.67 -8.83
C GLY A 153 15.72 28.12 -7.46
N ILE A 154 15.58 28.99 -6.45
CA ILE A 154 15.02 28.62 -5.14
C ILE A 154 13.58 28.12 -5.32
N SER A 155 12.76 28.81 -6.11
CA SER A 155 11.38 28.39 -6.37
C SER A 155 11.33 27.01 -7.01
N VAL A 156 12.19 26.73 -7.99
CA VAL A 156 12.28 25.43 -8.66
C VAL A 156 12.70 24.33 -7.68
N ALA A 157 13.69 24.59 -6.82
CA ALA A 157 14.10 23.65 -5.79
C ALA A 157 12.94 23.31 -4.85
N LEU A 158 12.16 24.29 -4.39
CA LEU A 158 11.01 24.08 -3.50
C LEU A 158 9.90 23.22 -4.15
N TYR A 159 9.74 23.22 -5.47
CA TYR A 159 8.79 22.33 -6.14
C TYR A 159 9.11 20.86 -5.89
N ASN A 160 10.36 20.45 -5.81
CA ASN A 160 10.74 19.06 -5.53
C ASN A 160 10.20 18.59 -4.16
N THR A 161 10.30 19.43 -3.13
CA THR A 161 9.73 19.11 -1.80
C THR A 161 8.20 19.09 -1.85
N ALA A 162 7.57 20.03 -2.52
CA ALA A 162 6.12 20.03 -2.68
C ALA A 162 5.61 18.75 -3.37
N PHE A 163 6.28 18.31 -4.45
CA PHE A 163 5.95 17.05 -5.11
C PHE A 163 6.17 15.83 -4.20
N GLY A 164 7.26 15.79 -3.43
CA GLY A 164 7.50 14.75 -2.45
C GLY A 164 6.37 14.63 -1.43
N LEU A 165 5.86 15.75 -0.92
CA LEU A 165 4.73 15.79 0.02
C LEU A 165 3.41 15.38 -0.63
N VAL A 166 3.15 15.79 -1.87
CA VAL A 166 1.94 15.40 -2.63
C VAL A 166 1.86 13.89 -2.83
N ILE A 167 3.01 13.22 -2.97
CA ILE A 167 3.09 11.76 -3.09
C ILE A 167 2.93 11.10 -1.70
N ALA A 168 3.58 11.64 -0.68
CA ALA A 168 3.64 11.06 0.64
C ALA A 168 2.30 11.07 1.38
N ILE A 169 1.55 12.18 1.30
CA ILE A 169 0.29 12.34 2.03
C ILE A 169 -0.74 11.28 1.66
N PRO A 170 -1.08 11.06 0.37
CA PRO A 170 -2.01 10.00 -0.01
C PRO A 170 -1.51 8.61 0.36
N SER A 171 -0.19 8.37 0.24
CA SER A 171 0.41 7.09 0.56
C SER A 171 0.35 6.76 2.06
N LEU A 172 0.33 7.77 2.93
CA LEU A 172 0.24 7.62 4.38
C LEU A 172 -1.21 7.41 4.84
N VAL A 173 -2.18 7.99 4.13
CA VAL A 173 -3.60 7.95 4.50
C VAL A 173 -4.25 6.62 4.13
N MET A 174 -3.69 5.91 3.14
CA MET A 174 -4.19 4.62 2.66
C MET A 174 -3.57 3.43 3.38
#